data_b435241bdc1a4e40ad4795e411f01902
#
_entry.id   b435241bdc1a4e40ad4795e411f01902
#
_cell.length_a   1.000
_cell.length_b   1.000
_cell.length_c   1.000
_cell.angle_alpha   90.00
_cell.angle_beta   90.00
_cell.angle_gamma   90.00
#
_symmetry.space_group_name_H-M   'P 1'
#
loop_
_entity.id
_entity.type
_entity.pdbx_description
1 polymer ?
#
loop_
_entity_poly.entity_id
_entity_poly.type
_entity_poly.pdbx_seq_one_letter_code
_entity_poly.pdbx_strand_id
1 'polypeptide(L)'
;RNILILILGTLILPIYLTSCGVDRWKEYAGQTQTDRWIDDTMRVWYYWIDAIPHTNDLNYFQAPFTFFASLKSEEDKFSTIDSLVSVTTTRSIPYTDYSYGFQFTTNQIEVEGEENAIVAQILYVADGSPASEIGLKRGDWIMKMDGNFITEQNYKKLYGSSAMELTVGYYDVEKNAIVAYDKPRQIASARPVNDNPVHYKNVYTSGSKKIGYLVYNHFSSGPTDNSNEYDNDLRSAFQYFASQQVNEFILDLRYNNGGLLSCAELLCTMLAPSSALGQELGYLEFNNRFNPQIVPFTLNSGLIGNGANLNLNTLYVLTSSQTASASEMVINCLDPYMDVVIIGG
;
A
#
# COMPACT_ATOMS: atom_id res chain seq x y z
N ARG A 1 -34.61 74.37 -0.85
CA ARG A 1 -34.11 73.54 -2.01
C ARG A 1 -32.87 72.80 -1.70
N ASN A 2 -31.93 73.35 -0.96
CA ASN A 2 -30.64 72.71 -0.58
C ASN A 2 -30.82 71.56 0.47
N ILE A 3 -31.77 71.66 1.39
CA ILE A 3 -32.10 70.64 2.38
C ILE A 3 -32.70 69.39 1.72
N LEU A 4 -33.56 69.58 0.71
CA LEU A 4 -34.18 68.49 -0.04
C LEU A 4 -33.14 67.69 -0.85
N ILE A 5 -32.10 68.36 -1.39
CA ILE A 5 -31.00 67.72 -2.12
C ILE A 5 -30.09 66.93 -1.15
N LEU A 6 -29.90 67.42 0.09
CA LEU A 6 -29.12 66.76 1.11
C LEU A 6 -29.84 65.48 1.61
N ILE A 7 -31.18 65.52 1.81
CA ILE A 7 -31.99 64.38 2.21
C ILE A 7 -32.06 63.35 1.08
N LEU A 8 -32.17 63.74 -0.17
CA LEU A 8 -32.15 62.85 -1.31
C LEU A 8 -30.77 62.18 -1.48
N GLY A 9 -29.68 62.92 -1.26
CA GLY A 9 -28.31 62.40 -1.31
C GLY A 9 -28.00 61.38 -0.20
N THR A 10 -28.54 61.61 1.02
CA THR A 10 -28.37 60.67 2.14
C THR A 10 -29.26 59.42 2.04
N LEU A 11 -30.38 59.49 1.28
CA LEU A 11 -31.23 58.29 1.05
C LEU A 11 -30.71 57.40 -0.09
N ILE A 12 -29.96 57.97 -1.03
CA ILE A 12 -29.39 57.20 -2.16
C ILE A 12 -28.05 56.57 -1.79
N LEU A 13 -27.26 57.14 -0.87
CA LEU A 13 -25.96 56.63 -0.47
C LEU A 13 -26.00 55.19 0.13
N PRO A 14 -26.98 54.78 0.98
CA PRO A 14 -27.05 53.42 1.48
C PRO A 14 -27.43 52.37 0.42
N ILE A 15 -28.07 52.78 -0.69
CA ILE A 15 -28.50 51.82 -1.73
C ILE A 15 -27.31 51.32 -2.56
N TYR A 16 -26.24 52.11 -2.65
CA TYR A 16 -25.01 51.68 -3.35
C TYR A 16 -24.03 50.91 -2.47
N LEU A 17 -24.26 50.81 -1.15
CA LEU A 17 -23.37 50.09 -0.23
C LEU A 17 -23.85 48.67 0.10
N THR A 18 -25.02 48.27 -0.35
CA THR A 18 -25.45 46.87 -0.30
C THR A 18 -24.97 46.14 -1.54
N SER A 19 -23.66 46.06 -1.68
CA SER A 19 -23.07 45.01 -2.51
C SER A 19 -23.26 43.68 -1.78
N CYS A 20 -24.45 43.09 -1.89
CA CYS A 20 -24.59 41.66 -1.68
C CYS A 20 -23.70 41.00 -2.72
N GLY A 21 -22.57 40.50 -2.27
CA GLY A 21 -21.74 39.65 -3.11
C GLY A 21 -22.60 38.48 -3.60
N VAL A 22 -22.96 38.52 -4.88
CA VAL A 22 -23.66 37.41 -5.50
C VAL A 22 -22.66 36.24 -5.45
N ASP A 23 -23.05 35.18 -4.79
CA ASP A 23 -22.24 33.95 -4.80
C ASP A 23 -22.20 33.40 -6.23
N ARG A 24 -21.11 33.70 -6.91
CA ARG A 24 -20.86 33.30 -8.30
C ARG A 24 -20.06 32.00 -8.42
N TRP A 25 -19.83 31.29 -7.32
CA TRP A 25 -19.01 30.10 -7.34
C TRP A 25 -19.49 29.05 -8.36
N LYS A 26 -20.81 28.98 -8.63
CA LYS A 26 -21.38 28.06 -9.62
C LYS A 26 -20.89 28.33 -11.04
N GLU A 27 -20.57 29.58 -11.35
CA GLU A 27 -20.03 29.97 -12.66
C GLU A 27 -18.60 29.43 -12.86
N TYR A 28 -17.89 29.23 -11.76
CA TYR A 28 -16.51 28.75 -11.75
C TYR A 28 -16.38 27.29 -11.27
N ALA A 29 -17.50 26.59 -11.10
CA ALA A 29 -17.50 25.24 -10.56
C ALA A 29 -16.58 24.29 -11.34
N GLY A 30 -16.52 24.37 -12.67
CA GLY A 30 -15.63 23.55 -13.50
C GLY A 30 -14.15 23.81 -13.28
N GLN A 31 -13.77 25.01 -12.78
CA GLN A 31 -12.38 25.37 -12.52
C GLN A 31 -11.96 25.10 -11.08
N THR A 32 -12.92 25.10 -10.15
CA THR A 32 -12.65 25.02 -8.70
C THR A 32 -13.08 23.70 -8.05
N GLN A 33 -13.77 22.82 -8.78
CA GLN A 33 -14.36 21.62 -8.18
C GLN A 33 -13.34 20.66 -7.58
N THR A 34 -12.15 20.53 -8.20
CA THR A 34 -11.09 19.65 -7.69
C THR A 34 -10.54 20.18 -6.38
N ASP A 35 -10.21 21.47 -6.31
CA ASP A 35 -9.66 22.09 -5.10
C ASP A 35 -10.70 22.13 -3.97
N ARG A 36 -11.99 22.33 -4.29
CA ARG A 36 -13.06 22.20 -3.30
C ARG A 36 -13.20 20.78 -2.77
N TRP A 37 -13.12 19.78 -3.65
CA TRP A 37 -13.15 18.39 -3.23
C TRP A 37 -11.95 18.05 -2.32
N ILE A 38 -10.76 18.58 -2.63
CA ILE A 38 -9.56 18.41 -1.78
C ILE A 38 -9.80 19.04 -0.40
N ASP A 39 -10.29 20.30 -0.34
CA ASP A 39 -10.57 21.00 0.91
C ASP A 39 -11.64 20.28 1.74
N ASP A 40 -12.77 19.92 1.13
CA ASP A 40 -13.86 19.18 1.80
C ASP A 40 -13.37 17.84 2.34
N THR A 41 -12.55 17.13 1.57
CA THR A 41 -11.99 15.82 1.98
C THR A 41 -11.02 15.98 3.14
N MET A 42 -10.10 16.92 3.06
CA MET A 42 -9.12 17.18 4.13
C MET A 42 -9.80 17.66 5.42
N ARG A 43 -10.83 18.49 5.34
CA ARG A 43 -11.62 18.92 6.53
C ARG A 43 -12.39 17.78 7.20
N VAL A 44 -12.46 16.62 6.59
CA VAL A 44 -13.07 15.42 7.22
C VAL A 44 -11.98 14.49 7.75
N TRP A 45 -10.98 14.18 6.93
CA TRP A 45 -10.09 13.04 7.16
C TRP A 45 -8.69 13.41 7.64
N TYR A 46 -8.26 14.68 7.42
CA TYR A 46 -6.91 15.09 7.72
C TYR A 46 -6.67 15.15 9.24
N TYR A 47 -5.55 14.55 9.69
CA TYR A 47 -5.23 14.49 11.12
C TYR A 47 -5.08 15.89 11.73
N TRP A 48 -4.30 16.78 11.09
CA TRP A 48 -4.10 18.17 11.53
C TRP A 48 -5.18 19.10 10.98
N ILE A 49 -6.43 18.77 11.20
CA ILE A 49 -7.58 19.52 10.68
C ILE A 49 -7.57 20.99 11.11
N ASP A 50 -7.08 21.27 12.32
CA ASP A 50 -7.00 22.63 12.89
C ASP A 50 -5.90 23.49 12.24
N ALA A 51 -4.97 22.88 11.51
CA ALA A 51 -3.94 23.58 10.73
C ALA A 51 -4.43 24.06 9.35
N ILE A 52 -5.59 23.54 8.88
CA ILE A 52 -6.15 23.94 7.59
C ILE A 52 -6.62 25.40 7.66
N PRO A 53 -6.14 26.29 6.75
CA PRO A 53 -6.58 27.68 6.74
C PRO A 53 -8.09 27.84 6.60
N HIS A 54 -8.62 28.98 7.05
CA HIS A 54 -10.05 29.25 6.91
C HIS A 54 -10.45 29.33 5.43
N THR A 55 -11.63 28.82 5.08
CA THR A 55 -12.15 28.74 3.70
C THR A 55 -12.07 30.07 2.94
N ASN A 56 -12.25 31.21 3.64
CA ASN A 56 -12.15 32.54 3.03
C ASN A 56 -10.73 32.96 2.63
N ASP A 57 -9.70 32.28 3.17
CA ASP A 57 -8.31 32.56 2.93
C ASP A 57 -7.74 31.67 1.81
N LEU A 58 -8.54 30.75 1.28
CA LEU A 58 -8.12 29.79 0.26
C LEU A 58 -8.36 30.29 -1.16
N ASN A 59 -7.40 30.03 -2.04
CA ASN A 59 -7.52 30.27 -3.47
C ASN A 59 -7.81 28.98 -4.23
N TYR A 60 -9.07 28.71 -4.55
CA TYR A 60 -9.52 27.54 -5.29
C TYR A 60 -9.23 27.56 -6.80
N PHE A 61 -8.43 28.49 -7.29
CA PHE A 61 -8.00 28.58 -8.69
C PHE A 61 -6.54 28.19 -8.89
N GLN A 62 -5.94 27.52 -7.93
CA GLN A 62 -4.58 27.01 -8.03
C GLN A 62 -4.54 25.67 -8.77
N ALA A 63 -3.34 25.21 -9.14
CA ALA A 63 -3.15 23.82 -9.53
C ALA A 63 -3.41 22.91 -8.32
N PRO A 64 -4.10 21.77 -8.47
CA PRO A 64 -4.50 20.91 -7.34
C PRO A 64 -3.36 20.49 -6.42
N PHE A 65 -2.17 20.21 -6.97
CA PHE A 65 -0.98 19.89 -6.18
C PHE A 65 -0.54 21.07 -5.29
N THR A 66 -0.56 22.29 -5.82
CA THR A 66 -0.20 23.50 -5.08
C THR A 66 -1.25 23.82 -4.02
N PHE A 67 -2.53 23.65 -4.38
CA PHE A 67 -3.63 23.85 -3.45
C PHE A 67 -3.55 22.86 -2.27
N PHE A 68 -3.38 21.57 -2.54
CA PHE A 68 -3.19 20.56 -1.50
C PHE A 68 -2.00 20.89 -0.58
N ALA A 69 -0.88 21.29 -1.16
CA ALA A 69 0.29 21.67 -0.38
C ALA A 69 0.03 22.87 0.55
N SER A 70 -0.86 23.81 0.15
CA SER A 70 -1.22 24.98 0.97
C SER A 70 -2.13 24.65 2.16
N LEU A 71 -2.74 23.46 2.18
CA LEU A 71 -3.59 22.97 3.28
C LEU A 71 -2.82 22.16 4.32
N LYS A 72 -1.61 21.67 3.98
CA LYS A 72 -0.86 20.77 4.84
C LYS A 72 -0.23 21.50 6.03
N SER A 73 -0.24 20.83 7.20
CA SER A 73 0.59 21.18 8.34
C SER A 73 2.08 21.00 8.00
N GLU A 74 2.94 21.82 8.58
CA GLU A 74 4.40 21.64 8.51
C GLU A 74 4.89 20.36 9.17
N GLU A 75 4.11 19.79 10.09
CA GLU A 75 4.38 18.52 10.77
C GLU A 75 4.12 17.32 9.86
N ASP A 76 3.27 17.47 8.84
CA ASP A 76 2.92 16.40 7.92
C ASP A 76 4.02 16.11 6.91
N LYS A 77 4.69 14.99 7.08
CA LYS A 77 5.76 14.49 6.19
C LYS A 77 5.29 13.41 5.21
N PHE A 78 4.05 12.93 5.36
CA PHE A 78 3.59 11.70 4.72
C PHE A 78 2.45 11.89 3.73
N SER A 79 1.53 12.86 3.97
CA SER A 79 0.38 13.03 3.08
C SER A 79 0.80 13.52 1.70
N THR A 80 0.33 12.82 0.70
CA THR A 80 0.59 13.13 -0.72
C THR A 80 -0.71 13.15 -1.51
N ILE A 81 -0.69 13.84 -2.64
CA ILE A 81 -1.75 13.79 -3.66
C ILE A 81 -1.12 13.36 -4.98
N ASP A 82 -1.83 12.51 -5.72
CA ASP A 82 -1.42 12.09 -7.07
C ASP A 82 -2.59 12.16 -8.03
N SER A 83 -2.30 12.20 -9.33
CA SER A 83 -3.32 12.08 -10.35
C SER A 83 -3.67 10.61 -10.57
N LEU A 84 -4.96 10.29 -10.76
CA LEU A 84 -5.44 8.91 -10.99
C LEU A 84 -4.83 8.20 -12.23
N VAL A 85 -3.94 8.86 -12.96
CA VAL A 85 -3.26 8.29 -14.13
C VAL A 85 -2.20 7.27 -13.76
N SER A 86 -1.78 7.22 -12.47
CA SER A 86 -0.66 6.38 -12.01
C SER A 86 -0.95 5.71 -10.68
N VAL A 87 -2.07 4.99 -10.57
CA VAL A 87 -2.25 4.12 -9.40
C VAL A 87 -1.54 2.81 -9.66
N THR A 88 -0.30 2.72 -9.26
CA THR A 88 0.34 1.44 -8.96
C THR A 88 -0.28 0.94 -7.67
N THR A 89 -1.42 0.27 -7.77
CA THR A 89 -2.01 -0.39 -6.60
C THR A 89 -1.15 -1.61 -6.28
N THR A 90 -0.32 -1.46 -5.30
CA THR A 90 0.46 -2.53 -4.68
C THR A 90 -0.35 -3.27 -3.60
N ARG A 91 -1.67 -3.22 -3.69
CA ARG A 91 -2.55 -3.99 -2.82
C ARG A 91 -2.59 -5.44 -3.31
N SER A 92 -2.72 -6.38 -2.37
CA SER A 92 -3.18 -7.73 -2.70
C SER A 92 -4.36 -7.62 -3.66
N ILE A 93 -4.30 -8.37 -4.75
CA ILE A 93 -5.38 -8.40 -5.72
C ILE A 93 -6.53 -9.13 -5.03
N PRO A 94 -7.73 -8.52 -4.87
CA PRO A 94 -8.87 -9.23 -4.33
C PRO A 94 -9.12 -10.52 -5.12
N TYR A 95 -9.41 -11.62 -4.43
CA TYR A 95 -9.67 -12.91 -5.07
C TYR A 95 -10.73 -12.86 -6.17
N THR A 96 -11.66 -11.90 -6.07
CA THR A 96 -12.72 -11.66 -7.05
C THR A 96 -12.22 -10.96 -8.32
N ASP A 97 -11.03 -10.34 -8.28
CA ASP A 97 -10.47 -9.65 -9.42
C ASP A 97 -9.71 -10.61 -10.34
N TYR A 98 -9.83 -10.35 -11.62
CA TYR A 98 -9.11 -11.12 -12.63
C TYR A 98 -7.63 -10.74 -12.61
N SER A 99 -6.76 -11.72 -12.43
CA SER A 99 -5.31 -11.54 -12.38
C SER A 99 -4.58 -12.65 -13.12
N TYR A 100 -3.37 -12.35 -13.58
CA TYR A 100 -2.42 -13.39 -14.02
C TYR A 100 -1.74 -14.08 -12.84
N GLY A 101 -1.82 -13.52 -11.64
CA GLY A 101 -1.25 -14.07 -10.41
C GLY A 101 0.25 -13.87 -10.25
N PHE A 102 0.79 -12.75 -10.72
CA PHE A 102 2.14 -12.33 -10.40
C PHE A 102 2.19 -10.86 -9.99
N GLN A 103 3.17 -10.52 -9.16
CA GLN A 103 3.54 -9.14 -8.85
C GLN A 103 4.89 -8.82 -9.46
N PHE A 104 5.09 -7.57 -9.86
CA PHE A 104 6.30 -7.14 -10.53
C PHE A 104 6.68 -5.69 -10.18
N THR A 105 7.94 -5.37 -10.41
CA THR A 105 8.43 -3.99 -10.47
C THR A 105 9.01 -3.71 -11.85
N THR A 106 9.00 -2.45 -12.26
CA THR A 106 9.54 -2.04 -13.56
C THR A 106 10.91 -1.38 -13.40
N ASN A 107 11.81 -1.68 -14.34
CA ASN A 107 13.13 -1.07 -14.41
C ASN A 107 13.37 -0.57 -15.83
N GLN A 108 13.93 0.62 -15.97
CA GLN A 108 14.36 1.13 -17.26
C GLN A 108 15.57 0.36 -17.77
N ILE A 109 15.59 0.11 -19.07
CA ILE A 109 16.73 -0.47 -19.78
C ILE A 109 17.02 0.33 -21.05
N GLU A 110 18.29 0.36 -21.43
CA GLU A 110 18.67 0.89 -22.73
C GLU A 110 18.56 -0.21 -23.80
N VAL A 111 17.80 0.07 -24.86
CA VAL A 111 17.66 -0.80 -26.02
C VAL A 111 17.84 0.04 -27.27
N GLU A 112 18.73 -0.41 -28.17
CA GLU A 112 18.99 0.28 -29.44
C GLU A 112 17.72 0.34 -30.26
N GLY A 113 17.29 1.56 -30.62
CA GLY A 113 16.10 1.82 -31.42
C GLY A 113 14.77 1.88 -30.66
N GLU A 114 14.79 1.72 -29.33
CA GLU A 114 13.60 1.81 -28.48
C GLU A 114 13.82 2.83 -27.35
N GLU A 115 13.24 4.00 -27.49
CA GLU A 115 13.22 4.98 -26.42
C GLU A 115 12.26 4.55 -25.30
N ASN A 116 12.70 4.66 -24.05
CA ASN A 116 11.91 4.33 -22.84
C ASN A 116 11.50 2.85 -22.69
N ALA A 117 12.32 1.92 -23.19
CA ALA A 117 12.11 0.51 -22.93
C ALA A 117 12.25 0.20 -21.43
N ILE A 118 11.34 -0.59 -20.91
CA ILE A 118 11.38 -1.09 -19.53
C ILE A 118 11.28 -2.61 -19.53
N VAL A 119 11.68 -3.21 -18.43
CA VAL A 119 11.48 -4.63 -18.15
C VAL A 119 10.72 -4.78 -16.84
N ALA A 120 9.89 -5.81 -16.73
CA ALA A 120 9.15 -6.11 -15.51
C ALA A 120 9.80 -7.29 -14.77
N GLN A 121 10.38 -7.03 -13.60
CA GLN A 121 10.94 -8.06 -12.74
C GLN A 121 9.85 -8.69 -11.88
N ILE A 122 9.71 -10.01 -11.94
CA ILE A 122 8.75 -10.76 -11.14
C ILE A 122 9.22 -10.82 -9.69
N LEU A 123 8.38 -10.31 -8.78
CA LEU A 123 8.60 -10.30 -7.35
C LEU A 123 8.13 -11.60 -6.70
N TYR A 124 6.94 -12.05 -7.05
CA TYR A 124 6.40 -13.36 -6.68
C TYR A 124 5.30 -13.79 -7.66
N VAL A 125 4.93 -15.08 -7.61
CA VAL A 125 3.88 -15.70 -8.41
C VAL A 125 2.98 -16.50 -7.49
N ALA A 126 1.68 -16.25 -7.53
CA ALA A 126 0.68 -16.98 -6.77
C ALA A 126 0.50 -18.40 -7.32
N ASP A 127 0.37 -19.37 -6.46
CA ASP A 127 0.14 -20.77 -6.83
C ASP A 127 -1.18 -20.95 -7.58
N GLY A 128 -1.21 -21.90 -8.54
CA GLY A 128 -2.41 -22.20 -9.34
C GLY A 128 -2.87 -21.06 -10.25
N SER A 129 -2.06 -20.02 -10.44
CA SER A 129 -2.35 -18.88 -11.31
C SER A 129 -1.95 -19.13 -12.78
N PRO A 130 -2.47 -18.34 -13.74
CA PRO A 130 -1.99 -18.39 -15.12
C PRO A 130 -0.47 -18.21 -15.26
N ALA A 131 0.14 -17.40 -14.40
CA ALA A 131 1.59 -17.19 -14.37
C ALA A 131 2.34 -18.43 -13.88
N SER A 132 1.83 -19.11 -12.86
CA SER A 132 2.44 -20.35 -12.35
C SER A 132 2.37 -21.47 -13.38
N GLU A 133 1.27 -21.56 -14.14
CA GLU A 133 1.07 -22.58 -15.19
C GLU A 133 2.10 -22.51 -16.32
N ILE A 134 2.58 -21.31 -16.64
CA ILE A 134 3.63 -21.11 -17.66
C ILE A 134 5.04 -21.12 -17.03
N GLY A 135 5.15 -21.44 -15.74
CA GLY A 135 6.42 -21.54 -15.01
C GLY A 135 7.12 -20.22 -14.78
N LEU A 136 6.39 -19.08 -14.71
CA LEU A 136 6.97 -17.84 -14.19
C LEU A 136 7.35 -18.04 -12.73
N LYS A 137 8.44 -17.43 -12.34
CA LYS A 137 8.95 -17.48 -10.96
C LYS A 137 9.58 -16.16 -10.55
N ARG A 138 9.74 -15.98 -9.25
CA ARG A 138 10.49 -14.86 -8.69
C ARG A 138 11.86 -14.71 -9.34
N GLY A 139 12.20 -13.48 -9.71
CA GLY A 139 13.47 -13.14 -10.35
C GLY A 139 13.49 -13.31 -11.86
N ASP A 140 12.42 -13.85 -12.47
CA ASP A 140 12.24 -13.77 -13.91
C ASP A 140 11.98 -12.32 -14.34
N TRP A 141 12.31 -12.01 -15.60
CA TRP A 141 12.15 -10.70 -16.19
C TRP A 141 11.27 -10.80 -17.42
N ILE A 142 10.14 -10.09 -17.47
CA ILE A 142 9.33 -9.94 -18.68
C ILE A 142 9.92 -8.78 -19.48
N MET A 143 10.35 -9.07 -20.70
CA MET A 143 11.03 -8.14 -21.59
C MET A 143 10.09 -7.61 -22.69
N LYS A 144 9.18 -8.48 -23.19
CA LYS A 144 8.25 -8.14 -24.27
C LYS A 144 6.87 -8.74 -24.00
N MET A 145 5.86 -8.06 -24.55
CA MET A 145 4.47 -8.53 -24.65
C MET A 145 4.08 -8.55 -26.13
N ASP A 146 3.60 -9.69 -26.63
CA ASP A 146 3.20 -9.89 -28.04
C ASP A 146 4.29 -9.41 -29.04
N GLY A 147 5.54 -9.74 -28.73
CA GLY A 147 6.70 -9.36 -29.53
C GLY A 147 7.19 -7.92 -29.38
N ASN A 148 6.45 -7.04 -28.69
CA ASN A 148 6.79 -5.63 -28.50
C ASN A 148 7.46 -5.40 -27.16
N PHE A 149 8.44 -4.50 -27.10
CA PHE A 149 9.05 -4.09 -25.83
C PHE A 149 8.01 -3.46 -24.89
N ILE A 150 8.21 -3.66 -23.59
CA ILE A 150 7.43 -2.99 -22.56
C ILE A 150 7.89 -1.53 -22.49
N THR A 151 6.95 -0.61 -22.37
CA THR A 151 7.18 0.83 -22.26
C THR A 151 6.27 1.42 -21.19
N GLU A 152 6.49 2.66 -20.80
CA GLU A 152 5.60 3.39 -19.86
C GLU A 152 4.15 3.48 -20.37
N GLN A 153 3.95 3.45 -21.70
CA GLN A 153 2.62 3.54 -22.29
C GLN A 153 1.87 2.20 -22.30
N ASN A 154 2.58 1.07 -22.31
CA ASN A 154 1.94 -0.24 -22.51
C ASN A 154 2.06 -1.21 -21.32
N TYR A 155 2.94 -0.97 -20.33
CA TYR A 155 3.17 -1.89 -19.19
C TYR A 155 1.89 -2.24 -18.42
N LYS A 156 0.89 -1.36 -18.45
CA LYS A 156 -0.42 -1.59 -17.80
C LYS A 156 -1.15 -2.82 -18.36
N LYS A 157 -0.78 -3.32 -19.55
CA LYS A 157 -1.30 -4.59 -20.09
C LYS A 157 -0.94 -5.78 -19.19
N LEU A 158 0.13 -5.69 -18.40
CA LEU A 158 0.48 -6.72 -17.41
C LEU A 158 -0.52 -6.80 -16.23
N TYR A 159 -1.37 -5.78 -16.04
CA TYR A 159 -2.52 -5.80 -15.13
C TYR A 159 -3.84 -6.09 -15.86
N GLY A 160 -3.77 -6.39 -17.15
CA GLY A 160 -4.94 -6.66 -17.98
C GLY A 160 -5.51 -8.06 -17.77
N SER A 161 -6.42 -8.45 -18.65
CA SER A 161 -7.13 -9.72 -18.55
C SER A 161 -7.00 -10.65 -19.76
N SER A 162 -6.44 -10.17 -20.89
CA SER A 162 -6.36 -10.95 -22.12
C SER A 162 -5.15 -11.88 -22.13
N ALA A 163 -5.28 -13.03 -22.78
CA ALA A 163 -4.14 -13.89 -23.08
C ALA A 163 -3.11 -13.13 -23.93
N MET A 164 -1.81 -13.36 -23.69
CA MET A 164 -0.73 -12.72 -24.43
C MET A 164 0.52 -13.61 -24.48
N GLU A 165 1.42 -13.29 -25.40
CA GLU A 165 2.75 -13.87 -25.44
C GLU A 165 3.73 -13.04 -24.63
N LEU A 166 4.54 -13.68 -23.78
CA LEU A 166 5.56 -13.04 -22.98
C LEU A 166 6.95 -13.51 -23.37
N THR A 167 7.84 -12.60 -23.76
CA THR A 167 9.28 -12.88 -23.81
C THR A 167 9.82 -12.71 -22.40
N VAL A 168 10.24 -13.82 -21.81
CA VAL A 168 10.74 -13.88 -20.44
C VAL A 168 12.23 -14.18 -20.44
N GLY A 169 12.97 -13.62 -19.49
CA GLY A 169 14.40 -13.81 -19.32
C GLY A 169 14.80 -13.92 -17.86
N TYR A 170 16.08 -14.02 -17.62
CA TYR A 170 16.73 -14.05 -16.33
C TYR A 170 17.95 -13.13 -16.32
N TYR A 171 18.36 -12.68 -15.14
CA TYR A 171 19.58 -11.91 -15.01
C TYR A 171 20.80 -12.85 -14.99
N ASP A 172 21.67 -12.70 -15.97
CA ASP A 172 22.92 -13.42 -16.11
C ASP A 172 24.03 -12.59 -15.42
N VAL A 173 24.51 -13.08 -14.29
CA VAL A 173 25.53 -12.39 -13.47
C VAL A 173 26.86 -12.26 -14.21
N GLU A 174 27.23 -13.27 -15.02
CA GLU A 174 28.52 -13.27 -15.74
C GLU A 174 28.50 -12.26 -16.89
N LYS A 175 27.35 -12.12 -17.55
CA LYS A 175 27.16 -11.14 -18.62
C LYS A 175 26.74 -9.76 -18.11
N ASN A 176 26.38 -9.65 -16.84
CA ASN A 176 25.79 -8.46 -16.25
C ASN A 176 24.60 -7.93 -17.09
N ALA A 177 23.73 -8.83 -17.53
CA ALA A 177 22.65 -8.51 -18.47
C ALA A 177 21.43 -9.41 -18.26
N ILE A 178 20.27 -8.94 -18.71
CA ILE A 178 19.05 -9.75 -18.80
C ILE A 178 19.12 -10.54 -20.11
N VAL A 179 19.05 -11.86 -20.01
CA VAL A 179 19.10 -12.80 -21.13
C VAL A 179 17.74 -13.47 -21.28
N ALA A 180 17.16 -13.40 -22.48
CA ALA A 180 15.90 -14.07 -22.76
C ALA A 180 16.05 -15.60 -22.74
N TYR A 181 15.01 -16.30 -22.27
CA TYR A 181 14.87 -17.73 -22.51
C TYR A 181 14.64 -18.03 -24.00
N ASP A 182 14.96 -19.22 -24.42
CA ASP A 182 14.92 -19.61 -25.84
C ASP A 182 13.55 -19.46 -26.52
N LYS A 183 12.47 -19.55 -25.73
CA LYS A 183 11.09 -19.50 -26.26
C LYS A 183 10.21 -18.56 -25.44
N PRO A 184 9.40 -17.75 -26.12
CA PRO A 184 8.34 -17.03 -25.46
C PRO A 184 7.34 -17.96 -24.79
N ARG A 185 6.61 -17.45 -23.78
CA ARG A 185 5.61 -18.18 -23.00
C ARG A 185 4.24 -17.60 -23.28
N GLN A 186 3.26 -18.46 -23.55
CA GLN A 186 1.86 -18.03 -23.72
C GLN A 186 1.16 -18.04 -22.38
N ILE A 187 0.81 -16.86 -21.86
CA ILE A 187 0.00 -16.75 -20.66
C ILE A 187 -1.49 -16.73 -21.02
N ALA A 188 -2.27 -17.57 -20.33
CA ALA A 188 -3.72 -17.61 -20.50
C ALA A 188 -4.36 -16.30 -19.99
N SER A 189 -5.61 -16.06 -20.38
CA SER A 189 -6.41 -14.95 -19.86
C SER A 189 -6.43 -14.96 -18.33
N ALA A 190 -6.40 -13.77 -17.73
CA ALA A 190 -6.50 -13.60 -16.31
C ALA A 190 -7.81 -14.21 -15.77
N ARG A 191 -7.75 -14.70 -14.55
CA ARG A 191 -8.88 -15.29 -13.81
C ARG A 191 -8.77 -14.93 -12.34
N PRO A 192 -9.80 -15.19 -11.52
CA PRO A 192 -9.67 -15.09 -10.06
C PRO A 192 -8.53 -15.99 -9.56
N VAL A 193 -7.65 -15.42 -8.75
CA VAL A 193 -6.46 -16.09 -8.19
C VAL A 193 -6.50 -15.98 -6.67
N ASN A 194 -6.32 -17.12 -5.99
CA ASN A 194 -6.16 -17.14 -4.53
C ASN A 194 -4.71 -16.71 -4.19
N ASP A 195 -4.53 -15.42 -3.90
CA ASP A 195 -3.24 -14.84 -3.49
C ASP A 195 -3.10 -14.94 -1.98
N ASN A 196 -2.68 -16.13 -1.48
CA ASN A 196 -2.50 -16.35 -0.05
C ASN A 196 -1.25 -15.62 0.47
N PRO A 197 -1.38 -14.75 1.50
CA PRO A 197 -0.23 -14.00 2.02
C PRO A 197 0.84 -14.88 2.67
N VAL A 198 0.51 -16.07 3.17
CA VAL A 198 1.49 -17.08 3.64
C VAL A 198 2.13 -17.74 2.43
N HIS A 199 2.91 -16.96 1.69
CA HIS A 199 3.42 -17.35 0.38
C HIS A 199 4.45 -18.47 0.46
N TYR A 200 5.33 -18.43 1.46
CA TYR A 200 6.33 -19.48 1.68
C TYR A 200 6.68 -19.58 3.16
N LYS A 201 6.84 -20.81 3.65
CA LYS A 201 7.33 -21.06 5.00
C LYS A 201 8.26 -22.25 5.03
N ASN A 202 9.31 -22.15 5.87
CA ASN A 202 10.25 -23.26 6.08
C ASN A 202 10.96 -23.11 7.44
N VAL A 203 11.60 -24.19 7.88
CA VAL A 203 12.46 -24.19 9.07
C VAL A 203 13.85 -24.64 8.68
N TYR A 204 14.83 -23.81 8.97
CA TYR A 204 16.26 -24.10 8.77
C TYR A 204 16.93 -24.41 10.09
N THR A 205 17.96 -25.23 10.06
CA THR A 205 18.75 -25.58 11.23
C THR A 205 20.20 -25.09 11.04
N SER A 206 20.72 -24.34 12.02
CA SER A 206 22.10 -23.90 12.07
C SER A 206 22.64 -24.07 13.50
N GLY A 207 23.44 -25.09 13.72
CA GLY A 207 23.85 -25.47 15.07
C GLY A 207 22.65 -25.83 15.95
N SER A 208 22.51 -25.15 17.08
CA SER A 208 21.35 -25.31 18.00
C SER A 208 20.15 -24.45 17.62
N LYS A 209 20.26 -23.60 16.59
CA LYS A 209 19.20 -22.68 16.18
C LYS A 209 18.22 -23.38 15.23
N LYS A 210 16.94 -23.24 15.52
CA LYS A 210 15.82 -23.60 14.65
C LYS A 210 15.21 -22.29 14.12
N ILE A 211 15.52 -21.98 12.87
CA ILE A 211 15.20 -20.70 12.26
C ILE A 211 13.93 -20.86 11.44
N GLY A 212 12.82 -20.26 11.91
CA GLY A 212 11.62 -20.11 11.11
C GLY A 212 11.82 -19.04 10.04
N TYR A 213 11.34 -19.31 8.83
CA TYR A 213 11.35 -18.35 7.73
C TYR A 213 9.96 -18.29 7.12
N LEU A 214 9.39 -17.07 7.08
CA LEU A 214 8.07 -16.81 6.54
C LEU A 214 8.16 -15.68 5.51
N VAL A 215 7.73 -15.93 4.28
CA VAL A 215 7.42 -14.88 3.29
C VAL A 215 5.96 -14.53 3.41
N TYR A 216 5.66 -13.29 3.79
CA TYR A 216 4.31 -12.78 4.02
C TYR A 216 4.08 -11.56 3.14
N ASN A 217 3.29 -11.71 2.06
CA ASN A 217 3.28 -10.77 0.96
C ASN A 217 2.28 -9.62 1.13
N HIS A 218 1.24 -9.77 1.96
CA HIS A 218 0.26 -8.72 2.25
C HIS A 218 -0.54 -9.06 3.51
N PHE A 219 -1.25 -8.09 4.06
CA PHE A 219 -2.09 -8.25 5.23
C PHE A 219 -3.56 -8.30 4.83
N SER A 220 -4.08 -9.51 4.59
CA SER A 220 -5.50 -9.79 4.31
C SER A 220 -5.95 -10.98 5.13
N SER A 221 -7.18 -10.92 5.65
CA SER A 221 -7.76 -12.00 6.47
C SER A 221 -8.24 -13.20 5.65
N GLY A 222 -8.55 -12.97 4.37
CA GLY A 222 -9.06 -14.00 3.47
C GLY A 222 -9.31 -13.48 2.06
N PRO A 223 -9.76 -14.35 1.14
CA PRO A 223 -10.02 -13.99 -0.25
C PRO A 223 -11.21 -13.04 -0.46
N THR A 224 -12.05 -12.86 0.57
CA THR A 224 -13.18 -11.92 0.57
C THR A 224 -13.27 -11.21 1.92
N ASP A 225 -13.96 -10.09 1.98
CA ASP A 225 -14.09 -9.24 3.18
C ASP A 225 -14.61 -9.96 4.44
N ASN A 226 -15.35 -11.05 4.27
CA ASN A 226 -15.91 -11.82 5.38
C ASN A 226 -15.19 -13.16 5.61
N SER A 227 -14.05 -13.39 4.97
CA SER A 227 -13.27 -14.61 5.10
C SER A 227 -12.13 -14.43 6.11
N ASN A 228 -11.86 -15.47 6.90
CA ASN A 228 -10.72 -15.58 7.80
C ASN A 228 -9.76 -16.70 7.36
N GLU A 229 -9.83 -17.11 6.10
CA GLU A 229 -9.06 -18.25 5.57
C GLU A 229 -7.55 -18.00 5.73
N TYR A 230 -7.06 -16.83 5.33
CA TYR A 230 -5.63 -16.51 5.39
C TYR A 230 -5.12 -16.31 6.83
N ASP A 231 -5.94 -15.74 7.71
CA ASP A 231 -5.62 -15.70 9.15
C ASP A 231 -5.49 -17.11 9.73
N ASN A 232 -6.31 -18.06 9.30
CA ASN A 232 -6.23 -19.45 9.74
C ASN A 232 -5.01 -20.15 9.16
N ASP A 233 -4.64 -19.85 7.93
CA ASP A 233 -3.40 -20.34 7.33
C ASP A 233 -2.15 -19.79 8.02
N LEU A 234 -2.19 -18.51 8.42
CA LEU A 234 -1.15 -17.89 9.23
C LEU A 234 -1.06 -18.58 10.62
N ARG A 235 -2.18 -18.82 11.30
CA ARG A 235 -2.20 -19.59 12.57
C ARG A 235 -1.63 -20.98 12.39
N SER A 236 -1.99 -21.66 11.31
CA SER A 236 -1.49 -23.01 10.98
C SER A 236 0.03 -22.99 10.71
N ALA A 237 0.53 -21.94 10.08
CA ALA A 237 1.96 -21.75 9.89
C ALA A 237 2.71 -21.58 11.22
N PHE A 238 2.16 -20.80 12.15
CA PHE A 238 2.76 -20.61 13.47
C PHE A 238 2.67 -21.86 14.35
N GLN A 239 1.59 -22.63 14.24
CA GLN A 239 1.51 -23.95 14.89
C GLN A 239 2.60 -24.89 14.35
N TYR A 240 2.85 -24.90 13.03
CA TYR A 240 3.95 -25.65 12.43
C TYR A 240 5.30 -25.20 12.98
N PHE A 241 5.60 -23.89 13.01
CA PHE A 241 6.85 -23.39 13.58
C PHE A 241 7.04 -23.77 15.04
N ALA A 242 6.00 -23.67 15.86
CA ALA A 242 6.04 -24.11 17.27
C ALA A 242 6.32 -25.62 17.39
N SER A 243 5.70 -26.46 16.56
CA SER A 243 5.94 -27.93 16.54
C SER A 243 7.38 -28.27 16.17
N GLN A 244 8.03 -27.43 15.38
CA GLN A 244 9.44 -27.58 14.99
C GLN A 244 10.41 -26.98 16.03
N GLN A 245 9.89 -26.40 17.11
CA GLN A 245 10.67 -25.75 18.18
C GLN A 245 11.53 -24.57 17.65
N VAL A 246 10.93 -23.76 16.76
CA VAL A 246 11.58 -22.54 16.24
C VAL A 246 11.93 -21.61 17.39
N ASN A 247 13.19 -21.14 17.42
CA ASN A 247 13.74 -20.23 18.45
C ASN A 247 14.42 -18.99 17.88
N GLU A 248 14.50 -18.89 16.56
CA GLU A 248 14.90 -17.69 15.79
C GLU A 248 13.92 -17.53 14.64
N PHE A 249 13.68 -16.30 14.19
CA PHE A 249 12.67 -16.07 13.15
C PHE A 249 13.10 -15.01 12.15
N ILE A 250 12.88 -15.30 10.87
CA ILE A 250 13.05 -14.37 9.75
C ILE A 250 11.69 -14.15 9.13
N LEU A 251 11.20 -12.91 9.17
CA LEU A 251 10.00 -12.45 8.52
C LEU A 251 10.36 -11.68 7.24
N ASP A 252 9.97 -12.19 6.09
CA ASP A 252 10.24 -11.55 4.80
C ASP A 252 9.05 -10.70 4.36
N LEU A 253 9.19 -9.39 4.49
CA LEU A 253 8.22 -8.37 4.10
C LEU A 253 8.68 -7.56 2.89
N ARG A 254 9.68 -8.02 2.14
CA ARG A 254 10.27 -7.25 1.02
C ARG A 254 9.26 -6.82 -0.04
N TYR A 255 8.17 -7.56 -0.20
CA TYR A 255 7.12 -7.26 -1.20
C TYR A 255 5.78 -6.93 -0.55
N ASN A 256 5.78 -6.70 0.75
CA ASN A 256 4.59 -6.45 1.54
C ASN A 256 4.40 -4.95 1.81
N ASN A 257 3.50 -4.31 1.10
CA ASN A 257 3.16 -2.90 1.30
C ASN A 257 1.96 -2.67 2.23
N GLY A 258 1.65 -3.68 3.05
CA GLY A 258 0.68 -3.54 4.13
C GLY A 258 -0.65 -4.22 3.88
N GLY A 259 -1.71 -3.65 4.44
CA GLY A 259 -3.08 -4.15 4.38
C GLY A 259 -3.82 -3.95 5.71
N LEU A 260 -4.56 -4.96 6.17
CA LEU A 260 -5.38 -4.89 7.38
C LEU A 260 -4.53 -4.86 8.65
N LEU A 261 -4.74 -3.85 9.49
CA LEU A 261 -4.05 -3.71 10.77
C LEU A 261 -4.41 -4.84 11.76
N SER A 262 -5.61 -5.40 11.66
CA SER A 262 -6.00 -6.58 12.47
C SER A 262 -5.16 -7.82 12.15
N CYS A 263 -4.73 -8.01 10.90
CA CYS A 263 -3.82 -9.09 10.53
C CYS A 263 -2.40 -8.82 11.06
N ALA A 264 -1.96 -7.54 11.10
CA ALA A 264 -0.70 -7.15 11.71
C ALA A 264 -0.72 -7.38 13.24
N GLU A 265 -1.81 -7.03 13.91
CA GLU A 265 -2.03 -7.31 15.34
C GLU A 265 -1.94 -8.82 15.65
N LEU A 266 -2.58 -9.65 14.81
CA LEU A 266 -2.49 -11.11 14.91
C LEU A 266 -1.04 -11.60 14.76
N LEU A 267 -0.33 -11.15 13.73
CA LEU A 267 1.05 -11.53 13.48
C LEU A 267 1.98 -11.10 14.63
N CYS A 268 1.85 -9.85 15.09
CA CYS A 268 2.60 -9.34 16.25
C CYS A 268 2.35 -10.19 17.51
N THR A 269 1.09 -10.54 17.76
CA THR A 269 0.72 -11.36 18.92
C THR A 269 1.36 -12.75 18.89
N MET A 270 1.53 -13.34 17.69
CA MET A 270 2.16 -14.64 17.54
C MET A 270 3.68 -14.60 17.59
N LEU A 271 4.30 -13.45 17.29
CA LEU A 271 5.78 -13.26 17.30
C LEU A 271 6.29 -12.80 18.68
N ALA A 272 5.54 -11.93 19.35
CA ALA A 272 5.97 -11.24 20.59
C ALA A 272 6.42 -12.18 21.69
N PRO A 273 7.31 -11.73 22.61
CA PRO A 273 7.56 -12.44 23.86
C PRO A 273 6.26 -12.69 24.64
N SER A 274 6.13 -13.86 25.22
CA SER A 274 4.92 -14.23 25.98
C SER A 274 4.65 -13.29 27.18
N SER A 275 5.69 -12.66 27.72
CA SER A 275 5.60 -11.65 28.78
C SER A 275 4.95 -10.33 28.31
N ALA A 276 4.93 -10.07 27.01
CA ALA A 276 4.30 -8.89 26.43
C ALA A 276 2.80 -9.09 26.10
N LEU A 277 2.31 -10.32 26.14
CA LEU A 277 0.90 -10.61 25.87
C LEU A 277 -0.01 -9.88 26.86
N GLY A 278 -1.05 -9.23 26.32
CA GLY A 278 -1.98 -8.38 27.06
C GLY A 278 -1.55 -6.92 27.17
N GLN A 279 -0.36 -6.55 26.72
CA GLN A 279 0.10 -5.16 26.70
C GLN A 279 -0.39 -4.44 25.43
N GLU A 280 -0.35 -3.10 25.46
CA GLU A 280 -0.67 -2.26 24.31
C GLU A 280 0.36 -2.49 23.20
N LEU A 281 -0.09 -2.72 21.98
CA LEU A 281 0.77 -2.83 20.81
C LEU A 281 0.99 -1.46 20.16
N GLY A 282 -0.02 -0.61 20.20
CA GLY A 282 -0.05 0.72 19.63
C GLY A 282 -1.49 1.21 19.52
N TYR A 283 -1.69 2.35 18.89
CA TYR A 283 -3.03 2.90 18.67
C TYR A 283 -3.12 3.70 17.37
N LEU A 284 -4.33 3.81 16.84
CA LEU A 284 -4.67 4.80 15.82
C LEU A 284 -5.27 6.02 16.50
N GLU A 285 -4.74 7.17 16.16
CA GLU A 285 -5.29 8.46 16.59
C GLU A 285 -5.88 9.20 15.39
N PHE A 286 -7.12 9.65 15.54
CA PHE A 286 -7.87 10.36 14.53
C PHE A 286 -8.05 11.83 14.94
N ASN A 287 -8.42 12.68 14.02
CA ASN A 287 -8.75 14.05 14.33
C ASN A 287 -10.03 14.16 15.20
N ASN A 288 -10.33 15.35 15.70
CA ASN A 288 -11.42 15.62 16.66
C ASN A 288 -12.84 15.41 16.11
N ARG A 289 -13.01 15.05 14.82
CA ARG A 289 -14.30 14.70 14.22
C ARG A 289 -14.71 13.25 14.45
N PHE A 290 -13.78 12.41 14.86
CA PHE A 290 -14.04 10.98 15.09
C PHE A 290 -14.32 10.68 16.55
N ASN A 291 -15.13 9.65 16.79
CA ASN A 291 -15.41 9.12 18.13
C ASN A 291 -15.51 7.58 18.05
N PRO A 292 -14.59 6.84 18.69
CA PRO A 292 -13.46 7.34 19.50
C PRO A 292 -12.36 7.98 18.65
N GLN A 293 -11.61 8.93 19.22
CA GLN A 293 -10.42 9.51 18.60
C GLN A 293 -9.22 8.56 18.64
N ILE A 294 -9.16 7.69 19.64
CA ILE A 294 -8.08 6.71 19.84
C ILE A 294 -8.68 5.31 19.76
N VAL A 295 -8.08 4.48 18.90
CA VAL A 295 -8.40 3.06 18.77
C VAL A 295 -7.14 2.25 19.09
N PRO A 296 -7.05 1.63 20.28
CA PRO A 296 -5.88 0.87 20.68
C PRO A 296 -5.85 -0.50 20.00
N PHE A 297 -4.64 -0.99 19.77
CA PHE A 297 -4.31 -2.38 19.45
C PHE A 297 -3.58 -3.00 20.63
N THR A 298 -3.74 -4.30 20.85
CA THR A 298 -3.13 -5.01 21.97
C THR A 298 -2.51 -6.34 21.51
N LEU A 299 -1.49 -6.80 22.22
CA LEU A 299 -0.97 -8.16 22.02
C LEU A 299 -1.95 -9.17 22.65
N ASN A 300 -3.10 -9.33 21.98
CA ASN A 300 -4.24 -10.08 22.50
C ASN A 300 -4.09 -11.58 22.26
N SER A 301 -3.79 -12.35 23.31
CA SER A 301 -3.66 -13.81 23.24
C SER A 301 -4.90 -14.54 22.69
N GLY A 302 -6.09 -13.92 22.81
CA GLY A 302 -7.32 -14.46 22.23
C GLY A 302 -7.29 -14.55 20.70
N LEU A 303 -6.49 -13.72 20.03
CA LEU A 303 -6.33 -13.75 18.55
C LEU A 303 -5.56 -14.98 18.06
N ILE A 304 -4.73 -15.60 18.90
CA ILE A 304 -3.91 -16.76 18.55
C ILE A 304 -4.80 -17.95 18.13
N GLY A 305 -5.93 -18.14 18.81
CA GLY A 305 -6.85 -19.23 18.51
C GLY A 305 -6.17 -20.60 18.54
N ASN A 306 -6.24 -21.33 17.43
CA ASN A 306 -5.57 -22.61 17.22
C ASN A 306 -4.12 -22.49 16.70
N GLY A 307 -3.58 -21.28 16.60
CA GLY A 307 -2.19 -21.02 16.27
C GLY A 307 -1.24 -21.21 17.45
N ALA A 308 -0.10 -20.51 17.41
CA ALA A 308 0.89 -20.52 18.49
C ALA A 308 1.56 -19.16 18.64
N ASN A 309 1.90 -18.79 19.87
CA ASN A 309 2.87 -17.74 20.13
C ASN A 309 4.27 -18.38 20.19
N LEU A 310 5.23 -17.84 19.43
CA LEU A 310 6.60 -18.37 19.36
C LEU A 310 7.49 -17.87 20.49
N ASN A 311 7.05 -16.87 21.26
CA ASN A 311 7.78 -16.32 22.40
C ASN A 311 9.20 -15.92 22.01
N LEU A 312 9.36 -15.10 20.99
CA LEU A 312 10.65 -14.71 20.45
C LEU A 312 11.26 -13.53 21.22
N ASN A 313 12.59 -13.49 21.34
CA ASN A 313 13.32 -12.34 21.87
C ASN A 313 13.91 -11.47 20.75
N THR A 314 14.11 -12.04 19.57
CA THR A 314 14.65 -11.34 18.39
C THR A 314 13.84 -11.70 17.16
N LEU A 315 13.54 -10.69 16.35
CA LEU A 315 12.88 -10.82 15.05
C LEU A 315 13.77 -10.22 13.97
N TYR A 316 14.14 -11.01 12.97
CA TYR A 316 14.81 -10.51 11.76
C TYR A 316 13.78 -10.22 10.69
N VAL A 317 13.75 -8.99 10.18
CA VAL A 317 12.78 -8.57 9.16
C VAL A 317 13.53 -8.20 7.88
N LEU A 318 13.23 -8.91 6.79
CA LEU A 318 13.72 -8.52 5.46
C LEU A 318 12.79 -7.49 4.86
N THR A 319 13.34 -6.34 4.48
CA THR A 319 12.61 -5.19 3.94
C THR A 319 13.10 -4.77 2.56
N SER A 320 12.33 -3.95 1.88
CA SER A 320 12.71 -3.20 0.68
C SER A 320 11.94 -1.87 0.65
N SER A 321 12.16 -1.06 -0.36
CA SER A 321 11.39 0.18 -0.60
C SER A 321 9.87 -0.05 -0.79
N GLN A 322 9.42 -1.29 -0.89
CA GLN A 322 7.99 -1.63 -0.97
C GLN A 322 7.38 -2.02 0.39
N THR A 323 8.21 -2.21 1.41
CA THR A 323 7.73 -2.53 2.76
C THR A 323 7.08 -1.30 3.37
N ALA A 324 5.76 -1.34 3.64
CA ALA A 324 5.01 -0.15 4.06
C ALA A 324 3.80 -0.49 4.95
N SER A 325 3.22 0.56 5.60
CA SER A 325 1.92 0.51 6.29
C SER A 325 1.87 -0.56 7.40
N ALA A 326 1.00 -1.58 7.30
CA ALA A 326 0.88 -2.65 8.29
C ALA A 326 2.20 -3.42 8.52
N SER A 327 3.10 -3.47 7.52
CA SER A 327 4.45 -4.01 7.68
C SER A 327 5.29 -3.15 8.61
N GLU A 328 5.20 -1.83 8.49
CA GLU A 328 5.89 -0.88 9.38
C GLU A 328 5.31 -0.95 10.79
N MET A 329 3.99 -1.16 10.93
CA MET A 329 3.36 -1.41 12.23
C MET A 329 3.99 -2.63 12.93
N VAL A 330 4.19 -3.76 12.23
CA VAL A 330 4.83 -4.94 12.81
C VAL A 330 6.23 -4.60 13.32
N ILE A 331 7.03 -3.89 12.53
CA ILE A 331 8.41 -3.52 12.86
C ILE A 331 8.42 -2.59 14.09
N ASN A 332 7.70 -1.45 13.99
CA ASN A 332 7.78 -0.39 15.00
C ASN A 332 7.08 -0.76 16.31
N CYS A 333 5.97 -1.50 16.25
CA CYS A 333 5.21 -1.83 17.44
C CYS A 333 5.77 -3.03 18.22
N LEU A 334 6.61 -3.88 17.60
CA LEU A 334 7.32 -4.94 18.31
C LEU A 334 8.64 -4.49 18.92
N ASP A 335 9.28 -3.44 18.41
CA ASP A 335 10.57 -2.93 18.89
C ASP A 335 10.62 -2.63 20.41
N PRO A 336 9.56 -2.13 21.06
CA PRO A 336 9.55 -1.95 22.52
C PRO A 336 9.58 -3.25 23.33
N TYR A 337 9.28 -4.39 22.72
CA TYR A 337 9.10 -5.68 23.41
C TYR A 337 10.19 -6.71 23.08
N MET A 338 10.89 -6.56 21.97
CA MET A 338 11.91 -7.50 21.50
C MET A 338 12.91 -6.81 20.58
N ASP A 339 14.06 -7.44 20.35
CA ASP A 339 15.02 -6.93 19.37
C ASP A 339 14.47 -7.11 17.94
N VAL A 340 14.24 -6.01 17.22
CA VAL A 340 13.82 -6.04 15.81
C VAL A 340 15.00 -5.65 14.91
N VAL A 341 15.54 -6.63 14.18
CA VAL A 341 16.69 -6.45 13.29
C VAL A 341 16.21 -6.31 11.85
N ILE A 342 16.32 -5.11 11.29
CA ILE A 342 15.92 -4.82 9.91
C ILE A 342 17.08 -5.11 8.98
N ILE A 343 16.83 -5.85 7.88
CA ILE A 343 17.79 -6.20 6.85
C ILE A 343 17.21 -5.80 5.49
N GLY A 344 17.77 -4.79 4.87
CA GLY A 344 17.33 -4.23 3.59
C GLY A 344 17.28 -2.71 3.62
N GLY A 345 16.44 -2.13 2.78
CA GLY A 345 16.29 -0.68 2.66
C GLY A 345 14.84 -0.28 2.47
#